data_2c2c1cbd9852e2346c492a182339f2ab
#
_entry.id   2c2c1cbd9852e2346c492a182339f2ab
#
_cell.length_a   1.000
_cell.length_b   1.000
_cell.length_c   1.000
_cell.angle_alpha   90.00
_cell.angle_beta   90.00
_cell.angle_gamma   90.00
#
_symmetry.space_group_name_H-M   'P 1'
#
loop_
_entity.id
_entity.type
_entity.pdbx_description
1 polymer ?
#
loop_
_entity_poly.entity_id
_entity_poly.type
_entity_poly.pdbx_seq_one_letter_code
_entity_poly.pdbx_strand_id
1 'polypeptide(L)'
;TVGDEVFLYEYTLPVTEYPIVPIPYMYSGTPFPMSAGVPLIGKQQEINKSHQIMVHNASLGSSLRWMHEEGSIDTDYWEKYSSSPGALLPIRPGANPPTPVMPMPLSNAFFQVVQEGKQDMEYLAGIYAGMQGDTGAQHETFRGMLAMDEYGTRRVKSWLKNAIEPALK
;
A
#
# COMPACT_ATOMS: atom_id res chain seq x y z
N THR A 1 -6.37 9.47 41.31
CA THR A 1 -7.60 8.77 41.76
C THR A 1 -7.60 7.35 41.25
N VAL A 2 -7.79 6.38 42.10
CA VAL A 2 -8.06 4.99 41.72
C VAL A 2 -9.52 4.74 42.03
N GLY A 3 -10.37 4.70 41.02
CA GLY A 3 -11.82 4.74 41.17
C GLY A 3 -12.33 6.17 41.46
N ASP A 4 -13.61 6.42 41.25
CA ASP A 4 -14.20 7.75 41.37
C ASP A 4 -14.32 8.25 42.83
N GLU A 5 -14.07 7.37 43.82
CA GLU A 5 -14.36 7.65 45.25
C GLU A 5 -13.13 7.80 46.15
N VAL A 6 -11.93 7.42 45.72
CA VAL A 6 -10.75 7.44 46.57
C VAL A 6 -9.69 8.41 46.07
N PHE A 7 -9.43 9.44 46.84
CA PHE A 7 -8.33 10.40 46.66
C PHE A 7 -7.07 9.82 47.30
N LEU A 8 -6.10 9.37 46.49
CA LEU A 8 -4.86 8.81 46.98
C LEU A 8 -3.78 9.86 47.23
N TYR A 9 -3.74 10.88 46.38
CA TYR A 9 -2.67 11.86 46.42
C TYR A 9 -3.04 13.11 45.63
N GLU A 10 -2.75 14.28 46.17
CA GLU A 10 -2.86 15.57 45.51
C GLU A 10 -1.47 16.21 45.39
N TYR A 11 -1.09 16.57 44.20
CA TYR A 11 0.16 17.27 43.91
C TYR A 11 -0.11 18.46 43.02
N THR A 12 0.32 19.62 43.49
CA THR A 12 0.27 20.83 42.67
C THR A 12 1.52 20.88 41.81
N LEU A 13 1.33 20.81 40.50
CA LEU A 13 2.43 20.93 39.54
C LEU A 13 3.08 22.32 39.66
N PRO A 14 4.43 22.42 39.66
CA PRO A 14 5.15 23.70 39.78
C PRO A 14 5.12 24.48 38.44
N VAL A 15 4.07 24.31 37.64
CA VAL A 15 3.87 24.97 36.34
C VAL A 15 2.53 25.64 36.30
N THR A 16 2.48 26.84 35.72
CA THR A 16 1.26 27.65 35.61
C THR A 16 0.40 27.26 34.40
N GLU A 17 0.98 26.54 33.44
CA GLU A 17 0.30 26.10 32.22
C GLU A 17 0.25 24.58 32.13
N TYR A 18 -0.62 24.07 31.27
CA TYR A 18 -0.77 22.64 31.08
C TYR A 18 0.48 22.06 30.39
N PRO A 19 1.18 21.06 30.98
CA PRO A 19 2.50 20.61 30.50
C PRO A 19 2.43 19.73 29.24
N ILE A 20 1.32 19.73 28.53
CA ILE A 20 1.14 18.97 27.28
C ILE A 20 0.96 19.96 26.14
N VAL A 21 1.93 19.99 25.23
CA VAL A 21 1.89 20.81 24.04
C VAL A 21 1.52 19.95 22.82
N PRO A 22 0.35 20.15 22.20
CA PRO A 22 -0.03 19.42 21.00
C PRO A 22 0.75 19.94 19.78
N ILE A 23 1.34 19.02 19.01
CA ILE A 23 2.01 19.34 17.75
C ILE A 23 1.17 18.76 16.60
N PRO A 24 0.21 19.48 16.03
CA PRO A 24 -0.64 19.01 14.96
C PRO A 24 0.13 18.96 13.63
N TYR A 25 -0.12 17.93 12.81
CA TYR A 25 0.33 17.96 11.42
C TYR A 25 -0.52 18.92 10.59
N MET A 26 -1.83 18.80 10.68
CA MET A 26 -2.78 19.72 10.04
C MET A 26 -3.90 20.05 11.03
N TYR A 27 -4.04 21.31 11.34
CA TYR A 27 -5.12 21.78 12.20
C TYR A 27 -6.43 21.85 11.40
N SER A 28 -7.43 21.11 11.87
CA SER A 28 -8.76 21.00 11.24
C SER A 28 -9.83 21.85 11.90
N GLY A 29 -9.47 22.75 12.83
CA GLY A 29 -10.41 23.53 13.63
C GLY A 29 -11.06 22.74 14.79
N THR A 30 -10.65 21.49 14.98
CA THR A 30 -11.12 20.62 16.07
C THR A 30 -9.97 20.26 17.01
N PRO A 31 -10.26 19.80 18.25
CA PRO A 31 -9.24 19.32 19.17
C PRO A 31 -8.44 18.11 18.64
N PHE A 32 -8.96 17.44 17.60
CA PHE A 32 -8.36 16.26 16.99
C PHE A 32 -7.79 16.62 15.63
N PRO A 33 -6.50 16.95 15.55
CA PRO A 33 -5.86 17.30 14.27
C PRO A 33 -5.74 16.09 13.35
N MET A 34 -5.76 16.34 12.04
CA MET A 34 -5.59 15.30 11.04
C MET A 34 -4.12 14.91 10.92
N SER A 35 -3.83 13.61 10.88
CA SER A 35 -2.47 13.11 10.62
C SER A 35 -2.13 13.14 9.12
N ALA A 36 -0.83 13.14 8.79
CA ALA A 36 -0.35 13.06 7.41
C ALA A 36 -0.80 11.78 6.68
N GLY A 37 -1.07 10.71 7.42
CA GLY A 37 -1.44 9.41 6.86
C GLY A 37 -2.90 9.28 6.43
N VAL A 38 -3.80 10.09 6.99
CA VAL A 38 -5.25 9.96 6.70
C VAL A 38 -5.57 10.05 5.22
N PRO A 39 -5.05 11.03 4.45
CA PRO A 39 -5.34 11.12 3.01
C PRO A 39 -4.78 9.94 2.20
N LEU A 40 -3.79 9.22 2.72
CA LEU A 40 -3.12 8.13 2.02
C LEU A 40 -3.86 6.79 2.16
N ILE A 41 -4.71 6.64 3.19
CA ILE A 41 -5.36 5.36 3.54
C ILE A 41 -6.18 4.82 2.36
N GLY A 42 -7.00 5.66 1.74
CA GLY A 42 -7.85 5.24 0.62
C GLY A 42 -7.04 4.74 -0.58
N LYS A 43 -5.98 5.45 -0.95
CA LYS A 43 -5.09 5.05 -2.06
C LYS A 43 -4.30 3.78 -1.73
N GLN A 44 -3.85 3.64 -0.50
CA GLN A 44 -3.17 2.41 -0.06
C GLN A 44 -4.10 1.18 -0.15
N GLN A 45 -5.36 1.34 0.24
CA GLN A 45 -6.35 0.26 0.13
C GLN A 45 -6.62 -0.13 -1.32
N GLU A 46 -6.70 0.83 -2.24
CA GLU A 46 -6.85 0.61 -3.67
C GLU A 46 -5.68 -0.17 -4.26
N ILE A 47 -4.44 0.25 -3.96
CA ILE A 47 -3.22 -0.43 -4.38
C ILE A 47 -3.18 -1.87 -3.83
N ASN A 48 -3.47 -2.04 -2.55
CA ASN A 48 -3.48 -3.36 -1.91
C ASN A 48 -4.48 -4.30 -2.57
N LYS A 49 -5.69 -3.80 -2.86
CA LYS A 49 -6.73 -4.59 -3.54
C LYS A 49 -6.32 -4.97 -4.96
N SER A 50 -5.72 -4.05 -5.70
CA SER A 50 -5.20 -4.32 -7.05
C SER A 50 -4.09 -5.38 -7.02
N HIS A 51 -3.16 -5.31 -6.06
CA HIS A 51 -2.13 -6.33 -5.86
C HIS A 51 -2.73 -7.69 -5.49
N GLN A 52 -3.73 -7.73 -4.61
CA GLN A 52 -4.41 -8.99 -4.27
C GLN A 52 -5.03 -9.66 -5.49
N ILE A 53 -5.68 -8.89 -6.36
CA ILE A 53 -6.26 -9.39 -7.60
C ILE A 53 -5.17 -9.93 -8.53
N MET A 54 -4.05 -9.23 -8.67
CA MET A 54 -2.92 -9.68 -9.49
C MET A 54 -2.32 -11.00 -8.97
N VAL A 55 -2.06 -11.10 -7.67
CA VAL A 55 -1.54 -12.30 -7.03
C VAL A 55 -2.53 -13.47 -7.17
N HIS A 56 -3.83 -13.21 -6.95
CA HIS A 56 -4.86 -14.22 -7.12
C HIS A 56 -4.92 -14.74 -8.56
N ASN A 57 -4.89 -13.84 -9.55
CA ASN A 57 -4.88 -14.25 -10.95
C ASN A 57 -3.61 -15.04 -11.31
N ALA A 58 -2.44 -14.64 -10.80
CA ALA A 58 -1.21 -15.38 -11.00
C ALA A 58 -1.28 -16.78 -10.38
N SER A 59 -1.90 -16.93 -9.21
CA SER A 59 -2.11 -18.24 -8.58
C SER A 59 -3.06 -19.15 -9.38
N LEU A 60 -4.11 -18.57 -9.96
CA LEU A 60 -5.01 -19.29 -10.88
C LEU A 60 -4.28 -19.73 -12.15
N GLY A 61 -3.32 -18.92 -12.63
CA GLY A 61 -2.48 -19.25 -13.78
C GLY A 61 -1.52 -20.41 -13.51
N SER A 62 -1.04 -20.54 -12.29
CA SER A 62 -0.16 -21.64 -11.87
C SER A 62 -0.91 -22.94 -11.55
N SER A 63 -2.19 -22.83 -11.22
CA SER A 63 -3.07 -23.97 -10.90
C SER A 63 -4.02 -24.23 -12.07
N LEU A 64 -3.56 -25.00 -13.05
CA LEU A 64 -4.35 -25.34 -14.22
C LEU A 64 -5.61 -26.12 -13.82
N ARG A 65 -6.76 -25.62 -14.28
CA ARG A 65 -8.03 -26.36 -14.21
C ARG A 65 -8.19 -27.14 -15.49
N TRP A 66 -8.73 -28.34 -15.37
CA TRP A 66 -8.96 -29.20 -16.51
C TRP A 66 -10.45 -29.44 -16.68
N MET A 67 -10.92 -29.33 -17.90
CA MET A 67 -12.27 -29.70 -18.29
C MET A 67 -12.19 -31.04 -19.00
N HIS A 68 -12.93 -32.03 -18.52
CA HIS A 68 -12.94 -33.37 -19.07
C HIS A 68 -14.37 -33.94 -19.12
N GLU A 69 -14.58 -34.91 -19.99
CA GLU A 69 -15.82 -35.67 -20.02
C GLU A 69 -15.86 -36.62 -18.82
N GLU A 70 -17.04 -36.81 -18.24
CA GLU A 70 -17.22 -37.76 -17.14
C GLU A 70 -16.77 -39.17 -17.53
N GLY A 71 -15.90 -39.77 -16.74
CA GLY A 71 -15.36 -41.08 -16.99
C GLY A 71 -14.24 -41.16 -18.02
N SER A 72 -13.78 -40.06 -18.63
CA SER A 72 -12.66 -40.04 -19.61
C SER A 72 -11.29 -40.24 -18.97
N ILE A 73 -11.14 -39.87 -17.72
CA ILE A 73 -9.87 -39.96 -16.96
C ILE A 73 -10.12 -40.62 -15.60
N ASP A 74 -9.02 -41.04 -14.97
CA ASP A 74 -9.02 -41.38 -13.55
C ASP A 74 -8.79 -40.11 -12.74
N THR A 75 -9.87 -39.57 -12.12
CA THR A 75 -9.86 -38.31 -11.39
C THR A 75 -8.87 -38.29 -10.24
N ASP A 76 -8.78 -39.41 -9.47
CA ASP A 76 -7.88 -39.50 -8.30
C ASP A 76 -6.40 -39.47 -8.72
N TYR A 77 -6.07 -40.09 -9.83
CA TYR A 77 -4.73 -40.05 -10.39
C TYR A 77 -4.39 -38.69 -10.97
N TRP A 78 -5.31 -38.09 -11.72
CA TRP A 78 -5.10 -36.78 -12.32
C TRP A 78 -5.01 -35.67 -11.26
N GLU A 79 -5.82 -35.69 -10.23
CA GLU A 79 -5.76 -34.72 -9.14
C GLU A 79 -4.40 -34.72 -8.44
N LYS A 80 -3.85 -35.94 -8.24
CA LYS A 80 -2.57 -36.12 -7.55
C LYS A 80 -1.35 -35.75 -8.40
N TYR A 81 -1.37 -36.01 -9.70
CA TYR A 81 -0.18 -35.93 -10.55
C TYR A 81 -0.25 -34.87 -11.65
N SER A 82 -1.38 -34.21 -11.90
CA SER A 82 -1.54 -33.23 -13.00
C SER A 82 -0.61 -32.02 -12.90
N SER A 83 -0.16 -31.66 -11.69
CA SER A 83 0.79 -30.57 -11.46
C SER A 83 2.25 -31.04 -11.34
N SER A 84 2.52 -32.33 -11.43
CA SER A 84 3.88 -32.86 -11.32
C SER A 84 4.65 -32.74 -12.63
N PRO A 85 5.87 -32.18 -12.64
CA PRO A 85 6.67 -32.08 -13.85
C PRO A 85 6.99 -33.46 -14.44
N GLY A 86 6.70 -33.66 -15.73
CA GLY A 86 7.00 -34.89 -16.45
C GLY A 86 6.06 -36.08 -16.16
N ALA A 87 4.96 -35.87 -15.45
CA ALA A 87 3.98 -36.90 -15.19
C ALA A 87 3.29 -37.37 -16.49
N LEU A 88 3.18 -38.68 -16.64
CA LEU A 88 2.41 -39.32 -17.70
C LEU A 88 0.95 -39.47 -17.21
N LEU A 89 0.04 -38.73 -17.84
CA LEU A 89 -1.36 -38.70 -17.47
C LEU A 89 -2.18 -39.61 -18.41
N PRO A 90 -2.66 -40.76 -17.92
CA PRO A 90 -3.41 -41.73 -18.74
C PRO A 90 -4.80 -41.19 -19.08
N ILE A 91 -5.25 -41.46 -20.30
CA ILE A 91 -6.60 -41.17 -20.79
C ILE A 91 -7.23 -42.51 -21.25
N ARG A 92 -8.51 -42.68 -21.03
CA ARG A 92 -9.20 -43.89 -21.48
C ARG A 92 -9.25 -43.94 -23.01
N PRO A 93 -9.05 -45.12 -23.60
CA PRO A 93 -9.12 -45.30 -25.05
C PRO A 93 -10.45 -44.83 -25.63
N GLY A 94 -10.42 -43.94 -26.65
CA GLY A 94 -11.62 -43.41 -27.29
C GLY A 94 -12.25 -42.19 -26.63
N ALA A 95 -11.74 -41.76 -25.49
CA ALA A 95 -12.20 -40.53 -24.84
C ALA A 95 -11.46 -39.26 -25.37
N ASN A 96 -12.11 -38.14 -25.34
CA ASN A 96 -11.49 -36.87 -25.70
C ASN A 96 -10.46 -36.47 -24.64
N PRO A 97 -9.29 -35.92 -25.03
CA PRO A 97 -8.29 -35.44 -24.11
C PRO A 97 -8.83 -34.26 -23.28
N PRO A 98 -8.51 -34.19 -21.98
CA PRO A 98 -8.87 -33.06 -21.16
C PRO A 98 -8.29 -31.76 -21.70
N THR A 99 -9.08 -30.70 -21.69
CA THR A 99 -8.68 -29.37 -22.15
C THR A 99 -8.36 -28.46 -20.94
N PRO A 100 -7.19 -27.81 -20.93
CA PRO A 100 -6.90 -26.86 -19.87
C PRO A 100 -7.76 -25.60 -19.98
N VAL A 101 -8.37 -25.20 -18.86
CA VAL A 101 -9.12 -23.93 -18.76
C VAL A 101 -8.12 -22.84 -18.37
N MET A 102 -7.70 -22.07 -19.35
CA MET A 102 -6.80 -20.95 -19.12
C MET A 102 -7.52 -19.86 -18.31
N PRO A 103 -6.87 -19.30 -17.27
CA PRO A 103 -7.40 -18.12 -16.60
C PRO A 103 -7.42 -16.94 -17.57
N MET A 104 -8.41 -16.07 -17.37
CA MET A 104 -8.53 -14.87 -18.18
C MET A 104 -7.30 -13.96 -17.94
N PRO A 105 -6.63 -13.46 -18.99
CA PRO A 105 -5.50 -12.58 -18.82
C PRO A 105 -5.93 -11.30 -18.09
N LEU A 106 -5.13 -10.84 -17.13
CA LEU A 106 -5.36 -9.58 -16.44
C LEU A 106 -5.24 -8.41 -17.41
N SER A 107 -6.19 -7.49 -17.33
CA SER A 107 -6.10 -6.24 -18.09
C SER A 107 -4.89 -5.41 -17.62
N ASN A 108 -4.21 -4.77 -18.55
CA ASN A 108 -3.12 -3.82 -18.25
C ASN A 108 -3.59 -2.64 -17.38
N ALA A 109 -4.89 -2.38 -17.31
CA ALA A 109 -5.48 -1.36 -16.44
C ALA A 109 -5.13 -1.55 -14.97
N PHE A 110 -4.98 -2.79 -14.47
CA PHE A 110 -4.57 -3.03 -13.08
C PHE A 110 -3.15 -2.53 -12.78
N PHE A 111 -2.23 -2.69 -13.73
CA PHE A 111 -0.87 -2.18 -13.58
C PHE A 111 -0.83 -0.66 -13.62
N GLN A 112 -1.66 -0.05 -14.46
CA GLN A 112 -1.80 1.41 -14.53
C GLN A 112 -2.36 1.98 -13.23
N VAL A 113 -3.42 1.38 -12.67
CA VAL A 113 -4.01 1.80 -11.38
C VAL A 113 -2.97 1.77 -10.25
N VAL A 114 -2.11 0.74 -10.21
CA VAL A 114 -1.04 0.67 -9.21
C VAL A 114 0.01 1.76 -9.41
N GLN A 115 0.40 2.02 -10.67
CA GLN A 115 1.36 3.09 -11.00
C GLN A 115 0.80 4.47 -10.65
N GLU A 116 -0.42 4.77 -11.08
CA GLU A 116 -1.12 6.01 -10.76
C GLU A 116 -1.32 6.16 -9.26
N GLY A 117 -1.72 5.08 -8.58
CA GLY A 117 -1.90 5.08 -7.13
C GLY A 117 -0.62 5.42 -6.37
N LYS A 118 0.54 4.94 -6.81
CA LYS A 118 1.84 5.30 -6.23
C LYS A 118 2.18 6.77 -6.44
N GLN A 119 1.95 7.28 -7.66
CA GLN A 119 2.17 8.70 -7.98
C GLN A 119 1.23 9.60 -7.18
N ASP A 120 -0.04 9.22 -7.04
CA ASP A 120 -1.00 9.94 -6.21
C ASP A 120 -0.57 9.97 -4.73
N MET A 121 -0.02 8.88 -4.21
CA MET A 121 0.50 8.83 -2.83
C MET A 121 1.69 9.76 -2.64
N GLU A 122 2.63 9.81 -3.60
CA GLU A 122 3.76 10.74 -3.58
C GLU A 122 3.27 12.20 -3.61
N TYR A 123 2.31 12.50 -4.47
CA TYR A 123 1.70 13.82 -4.57
C TYR A 123 0.99 14.23 -3.28
N LEU A 124 0.16 13.34 -2.71
CA LEU A 124 -0.57 13.59 -1.46
C LEU A 124 0.37 13.75 -0.27
N ALA A 125 1.41 12.91 -0.19
CA ALA A 125 2.44 13.02 0.84
C ALA A 125 3.31 14.27 0.67
N GLY A 126 3.39 14.81 -0.55
CA GLY A 126 4.29 15.92 -0.91
C GLY A 126 5.76 15.48 -0.93
N ILE A 127 6.01 14.21 -1.18
CA ILE A 127 7.35 13.62 -1.29
C ILE A 127 7.59 13.34 -2.77
N TYR A 128 8.56 14.01 -3.36
CA TYR A 128 8.91 13.84 -4.77
C TYR A 128 10.15 12.97 -4.92
N ALA A 129 10.30 12.34 -6.08
CA ALA A 129 11.42 11.47 -6.40
C ALA A 129 12.79 12.11 -6.11
N GLY A 130 12.94 13.41 -6.39
CA GLY A 130 14.16 14.16 -6.07
C GLY A 130 14.50 14.20 -4.57
N MET A 131 13.50 14.23 -3.69
CA MET A 131 13.71 14.15 -2.23
C MET A 131 14.15 12.76 -1.78
N GLN A 132 13.90 11.74 -2.58
CA GLN A 132 14.31 10.34 -2.34
C GLN A 132 15.71 10.04 -2.92
N GLY A 133 16.37 11.04 -3.49
CA GLY A 133 17.69 10.90 -4.10
C GLY A 133 17.65 10.42 -5.56
N ASP A 134 16.47 10.29 -6.15
CA ASP A 134 16.31 10.02 -7.57
C ASP A 134 16.41 11.34 -8.35
N THR A 135 17.61 11.61 -8.86
CA THR A 135 17.91 12.85 -9.61
C THR A 135 17.45 12.79 -11.06
N GLY A 136 16.83 11.68 -11.48
CA GLY A 136 16.48 11.50 -12.91
C GLY A 136 17.68 11.68 -13.83
N ALA A 137 17.66 11.06 -15.02
CA ALA A 137 18.75 11.16 -15.99
C ALA A 137 18.84 12.54 -16.71
N GLN A 138 18.20 13.56 -16.20
CA GLN A 138 18.24 14.90 -16.79
C GLN A 138 19.43 15.69 -16.23
N HIS A 139 20.24 16.23 -17.12
CA HIS A 139 21.35 17.13 -16.81
C HIS A 139 20.81 18.49 -16.31
N GLU A 140 20.29 18.51 -15.10
CA GLU A 140 19.89 19.76 -14.47
C GLU A 140 21.12 20.52 -13.96
N THR A 141 21.08 21.84 -14.10
CA THR A 141 22.12 22.68 -13.54
C THR A 141 22.04 22.66 -12.01
N PHE A 142 23.18 22.80 -11.32
CA PHE A 142 23.25 22.86 -9.86
C PHE A 142 22.22 23.82 -9.24
N ARG A 143 21.97 24.97 -9.89
CA ARG A 143 20.93 25.91 -9.46
C ARG A 143 19.51 25.39 -9.64
N GLY A 144 19.26 24.62 -10.69
CA GLY A 144 17.97 23.95 -10.91
C GLY A 144 17.70 22.92 -9.82
N MET A 145 18.68 22.10 -9.46
CA MET A 145 18.55 21.11 -8.37
C MET A 145 18.28 21.78 -7.02
N LEU A 146 18.98 22.87 -6.69
CA LEU A 146 18.73 23.64 -5.46
C LEU A 146 17.31 24.22 -5.42
N ALA A 147 16.83 24.74 -6.53
CA ALA A 147 15.46 25.29 -6.62
C ALA A 147 14.42 24.19 -6.43
N MET A 148 14.61 23.02 -7.06
CA MET A 148 13.70 21.86 -6.90
C MET A 148 13.68 21.35 -5.46
N ASP A 149 14.84 21.23 -4.81
CA ASP A 149 14.94 20.84 -3.41
C ASP A 149 14.26 21.85 -2.48
N GLU A 150 14.39 23.13 -2.75
CA GLU A 150 13.69 24.18 -2.00
C GLU A 150 12.17 24.09 -2.16
N TYR A 151 11.67 23.87 -3.38
CA TYR A 151 10.24 23.68 -3.63
C TYR A 151 9.72 22.39 -3.00
N GLY A 152 10.44 21.29 -3.12
CA GLY A 152 10.08 20.00 -2.52
C GLY A 152 9.98 20.05 -1.00
N THR A 153 10.91 20.76 -0.36
CA THR A 153 10.95 20.84 1.11
C THR A 153 10.05 21.92 1.70
N ARG A 154 9.44 22.78 0.88
CA ARG A 154 8.60 23.91 1.34
C ARG A 154 7.47 23.48 2.28
N ARG A 155 6.81 22.37 2.01
CA ARG A 155 5.71 21.84 2.83
C ARG A 155 6.21 21.44 4.23
N VAL A 156 7.35 20.76 4.30
CA VAL A 156 7.99 20.36 5.56
C VAL A 156 8.47 21.57 6.33
N LYS A 157 9.11 22.53 5.66
CA LYS A 157 9.56 23.81 6.27
C LYS A 157 8.37 24.61 6.83
N SER A 158 7.25 24.66 6.11
CA SER A 158 6.04 25.33 6.57
C SER A 158 5.47 24.65 7.83
N TRP A 159 5.45 23.34 7.88
CA TRP A 159 5.02 22.60 9.06
C TRP A 159 5.95 22.81 10.26
N LEU A 160 7.27 22.74 10.05
CA LEU A 160 8.26 23.03 11.09
C LEU A 160 8.05 24.42 11.69
N LYS A 161 7.89 25.43 10.84
CA LYS A 161 7.72 26.82 11.26
C LYS A 161 6.38 27.06 11.98
N ASN A 162 5.30 26.46 11.53
CA ASN A 162 3.95 26.79 12.02
C ASN A 162 3.48 25.86 13.15
N ALA A 163 4.05 24.65 13.27
CA ALA A 163 3.64 23.68 14.28
C ALA A 163 4.72 23.42 15.33
N ILE A 164 5.97 23.22 14.92
CA ILE A 164 7.03 22.82 15.85
C ILE A 164 7.66 24.05 16.56
N GLU A 165 8.03 25.09 15.82
CA GLU A 165 8.65 26.27 16.44
C GLU A 165 7.80 26.91 17.54
N PRO A 166 6.47 27.10 17.40
CA PRO A 166 5.62 27.63 18.47
C PRO A 166 5.53 26.70 19.68
N ALA A 167 5.62 25.37 19.46
CA ALA A 167 5.55 24.36 20.53
C ALA A 167 6.84 24.29 21.35
N LEU A 168 7.96 24.79 20.85
CA LEU A 168 9.25 24.78 21.53
C LEU A 168 9.55 26.09 22.30
N LYS A 169 8.72 27.11 22.13
CA LYS A 169 8.82 28.41 22.85
C LYS A 169 8.00 28.38 24.12
#